data_65c0ef3400f06d1be0a257898749e1f2
#
_entry.id   65c0ef3400f06d1be0a257898749e1f2
#
_cell.length_a   1.000
_cell.length_b   1.000
_cell.length_c   1.000
_cell.angle_alpha   90.00
_cell.angle_beta   90.00
_cell.angle_gamma   90.00
#
_symmetry.space_group_name_H-M   'P 1'
#
loop_
_entity.id
_entity.type
_entity.pdbx_description
1 polymer ?
#
loop_
_entity_poly.entity_id
_entity_poly.type
_entity_poly.pdbx_seq_one_letter_code
_entity_poly.pdbx_strand_id
1 'polypeptide(L)'
;MIIDFDKIETNIIPNFRGGEKNCAANMFVDGNNKIMMGRLEPSASIGMHTHDTNSEIIYILSGEGKCLYDDDVDYLKAGSCHYCPMGHRHSLINTSDTEDLVFFAVVPEHK
;
A
#
# COMPACT_ATOMS: atom_id res chain seq x y z
N MET A 1 -9.05 -17.71 11.14
CA MET A 1 -9.58 -16.50 11.80
C MET A 1 -10.11 -15.53 10.77
N ILE A 2 -11.05 -14.69 11.15
CA ILE A 2 -11.55 -13.64 10.26
C ILE A 2 -10.97 -12.31 10.71
N ILE A 3 -10.43 -11.55 9.75
CA ILE A 3 -10.02 -10.17 9.96
C ILE A 3 -11.11 -9.32 9.35
N ASP A 4 -11.89 -8.66 10.20
CA ASP A 4 -12.97 -7.78 9.78
C ASP A 4 -12.47 -6.34 9.85
N PHE A 5 -12.10 -5.78 8.70
CA PHE A 5 -11.51 -4.45 8.65
C PHE A 5 -12.45 -3.35 9.13
N ASP A 6 -13.77 -3.56 9.01
CA ASP A 6 -14.76 -2.59 9.49
C ASP A 6 -14.76 -2.47 11.03
N LYS A 7 -14.22 -3.46 11.72
CA LYS A 7 -14.08 -3.46 13.18
C LYS A 7 -12.73 -2.98 13.66
N ILE A 8 -11.82 -2.68 12.74
CA ILE A 8 -10.50 -2.14 13.06
C ILE A 8 -10.55 -0.63 12.87
N GLU A 9 -10.06 0.10 13.88
CA GLU A 9 -10.00 1.56 13.82
C GLU A 9 -9.14 2.02 12.64
N THR A 10 -9.64 3.01 11.90
CA THR A 10 -8.90 3.60 10.79
C THR A 10 -7.81 4.53 11.33
N ASN A 11 -6.58 4.30 10.94
CA ASN A 11 -5.47 5.21 11.18
C ASN A 11 -5.26 6.12 9.98
N ILE A 12 -5.24 7.43 10.21
CA ILE A 12 -4.84 8.39 9.19
C ILE A 12 -3.36 8.66 9.36
N ILE A 13 -2.57 8.31 8.36
CA ILE A 13 -1.12 8.42 8.40
C ILE A 13 -0.69 9.51 7.42
N PRO A 14 -0.33 10.70 7.93
CA PRO A 14 0.16 11.77 7.06
C PRO A 14 1.59 11.46 6.62
N ASN A 15 1.87 11.75 5.35
CA ASN A 15 3.21 11.62 4.77
C ASN A 15 3.84 10.25 5.04
N PHE A 16 3.07 9.20 4.80
CA PHE A 16 3.48 7.82 5.12
C PHE A 16 4.76 7.47 4.37
N ARG A 17 5.78 7.04 5.13
CA ARG A 17 7.12 6.73 4.59
C ARG A 17 7.76 7.91 3.85
N GLY A 18 7.43 9.15 4.20
CA GLY A 18 7.92 10.33 3.52
C GLY A 18 7.16 10.68 2.23
N GLY A 19 6.01 10.07 2.02
CA GLY A 19 5.15 10.38 0.87
C GLY A 19 4.35 11.66 1.05
N GLU A 20 3.41 11.86 0.13
CA GLU A 20 2.57 13.04 0.08
C GLU A 20 1.18 12.78 0.65
N LYS A 21 0.62 13.76 1.35
CA LYS A 21 -0.75 13.75 1.88
C LYS A 21 -1.02 12.54 2.78
N ASN A 22 -2.26 12.03 2.80
CA ASN A 22 -2.69 11.06 3.78
C ASN A 22 -2.96 9.68 3.19
N CYS A 23 -2.56 8.66 3.96
CA CYS A 23 -2.98 7.27 3.77
C CYS A 23 -3.90 6.90 4.92
N ALA A 24 -5.10 6.39 4.62
CA ALA A 24 -6.02 5.84 5.61
C ALA A 24 -5.86 4.32 5.61
N ALA A 25 -5.61 3.72 6.76
CA ALA A 25 -5.36 2.28 6.84
C ALA A 25 -6.13 1.65 7.99
N ASN A 26 -6.77 0.52 7.69
CA ASN A 26 -7.31 -0.41 8.67
C ASN A 26 -6.39 -1.63 8.63
N MET A 27 -5.58 -1.81 9.67
CA MET A 27 -4.45 -2.72 9.62
C MET A 27 -4.48 -3.74 10.77
N PHE A 28 -4.34 -5.00 10.40
CA PHE A 28 -4.06 -6.09 11.32
C PHE A 28 -2.57 -6.40 11.26
N VAL A 29 -1.93 -6.54 12.43
CA VAL A 29 -0.50 -6.82 12.54
C VAL A 29 -0.28 -7.94 13.55
N ASP A 30 0.50 -8.94 13.16
CA ASP A 30 1.06 -9.93 14.08
C ASP A 30 2.57 -10.07 13.83
N GLY A 31 3.19 -11.09 14.42
CA GLY A 31 4.64 -11.29 14.25
C GLY A 31 5.08 -11.73 12.86
N ASN A 32 4.13 -12.13 12.00
CA ASN A 32 4.43 -12.68 10.69
C ASN A 32 3.92 -11.82 9.54
N ASN A 33 2.85 -11.06 9.75
CA ASN A 33 2.19 -10.33 8.67
C ASN A 33 1.66 -8.98 9.11
N LYS A 34 1.64 -8.04 8.17
CA LYS A 34 0.73 -6.91 8.18
C LYS A 34 -0.28 -7.12 7.08
N ILE A 35 -1.56 -7.00 7.41
CA ILE A 35 -2.65 -7.20 6.45
C ILE A 35 -3.55 -5.98 6.55
N MET A 36 -3.74 -5.24 5.46
CA MET A 36 -4.46 -3.99 5.54
C MET A 36 -5.35 -3.69 4.35
N MET A 37 -6.43 -2.99 4.65
CA MET A 37 -7.16 -2.21 3.67
C MET A 37 -6.64 -0.78 3.74
N GLY A 38 -6.18 -0.27 2.62
CA GLY A 38 -5.61 1.06 2.53
C GLY A 38 -6.34 1.94 1.55
N ARG A 39 -6.22 3.24 1.77
CA ARG A 39 -6.79 4.24 0.88
C ARG A 39 -5.87 5.45 0.83
N LEU A 40 -5.43 5.80 -0.37
CA LEU A 40 -4.72 7.04 -0.63
C LEU A 40 -5.69 8.07 -1.18
N GLU A 41 -5.80 9.21 -0.51
CA GLU A 41 -6.59 10.33 -1.03
C GLU A 41 -6.01 10.83 -2.35
N PRO A 42 -6.75 11.66 -3.13
CA PRO A 42 -6.25 12.17 -4.40
C PRO A 42 -4.85 12.79 -4.26
N SER A 43 -3.96 12.41 -5.16
CA SER A 43 -2.55 12.86 -5.24
C SER A 43 -1.68 12.43 -4.06
N ALA A 44 -2.17 11.57 -3.18
CA ALA A 44 -1.38 11.05 -2.06
C ALA A 44 -0.43 9.95 -2.51
N SER A 45 0.60 9.72 -1.72
CA SER A 45 1.56 8.65 -1.98
C SER A 45 2.13 8.07 -0.70
N ILE A 46 2.58 6.81 -0.80
CA ILE A 46 3.45 6.18 0.19
C ILE A 46 4.88 6.37 -0.33
N GLY A 47 5.75 6.98 0.47
CA GLY A 47 7.11 7.28 0.04
C GLY A 47 7.94 6.06 -0.29
N MET A 48 9.02 6.27 -1.03
CA MET A 48 9.93 5.19 -1.43
C MET A 48 10.53 4.51 -0.20
N HIS A 49 10.43 3.19 -0.13
CA HIS A 49 11.01 2.39 0.95
C HIS A 49 11.43 1.02 0.44
N THR A 50 12.43 0.45 1.11
CA THR A 50 12.99 -0.86 0.77
C THR A 50 12.46 -1.91 1.73
N HIS A 51 12.08 -3.08 1.19
CA HIS A 51 11.68 -4.22 1.99
C HIS A 51 12.89 -5.12 2.28
N ASP A 52 13.57 -4.88 3.41
CA ASP A 52 14.82 -5.59 3.76
C ASP A 52 14.58 -7.00 4.29
N THR A 53 13.52 -7.19 5.07
CA THR A 53 13.25 -8.46 5.77
C THR A 53 11.90 -9.06 5.40
N ASN A 54 11.17 -8.42 4.51
CA ASN A 54 9.81 -8.80 4.12
C ASN A 54 9.60 -8.52 2.65
N SER A 55 8.39 -8.76 2.19
CA SER A 55 7.93 -8.38 0.85
C SER A 55 6.59 -7.67 1.00
N GLU A 56 6.03 -7.18 -0.10
CA GLU A 56 4.69 -6.61 -0.08
C GLU A 56 3.92 -6.99 -1.33
N ILE A 57 2.65 -7.31 -1.15
CA ILE A 57 1.69 -7.58 -2.21
C ILE A 57 0.58 -6.54 -2.10
N ILE A 58 0.31 -5.81 -3.17
CA ILE A 58 -0.72 -4.76 -3.22
C ILE A 58 -1.69 -5.10 -4.34
N TYR A 59 -2.97 -5.28 -3.97
CA TYR A 59 -4.05 -5.49 -4.93
C TYR A 59 -4.94 -4.26 -4.98
N ILE A 60 -5.15 -3.71 -6.16
CA ILE A 60 -5.95 -2.50 -6.34
C ILE A 60 -7.43 -2.87 -6.47
N LEU A 61 -8.25 -2.33 -5.58
CA LEU A 61 -9.70 -2.55 -5.57
C LEU A 61 -10.44 -1.51 -6.39
N SER A 62 -10.02 -0.24 -6.30
CA SER A 62 -10.61 0.84 -7.09
C SER A 62 -9.64 1.99 -7.25
N GLY A 63 -9.85 2.78 -8.29
CA GLY A 63 -9.00 3.91 -8.61
C GLY A 63 -7.86 3.53 -9.55
N GLU A 64 -6.98 4.48 -9.79
CA GLU A 64 -5.81 4.34 -10.64
C GLU A 64 -4.58 4.87 -9.93
N GLY A 65 -3.44 4.21 -10.14
CA GLY A 65 -2.19 4.62 -9.54
C GLY A 65 -1.00 4.09 -10.28
N LYS A 66 0.15 4.25 -9.65
CA LYS A 66 1.40 3.67 -10.13
C LYS A 66 2.26 3.30 -8.92
N CYS A 67 3.13 2.32 -9.11
CA CYS A 67 4.26 2.08 -8.21
C CYS A 67 5.54 2.45 -8.94
N LEU A 68 6.34 3.29 -8.31
CA LEU A 68 7.74 3.33 -8.63
C LEU A 68 8.35 2.05 -8.06
N TYR A 69 9.00 1.26 -8.88
CA TYR A 69 9.50 -0.06 -8.51
C TYR A 69 10.94 -0.19 -8.98
N ASP A 70 11.89 -0.15 -8.06
CA ASP A 70 13.30 0.02 -8.35
C ASP A 70 13.50 1.23 -9.28
N ASP A 71 14.01 1.02 -10.51
CA ASP A 71 14.20 2.08 -11.50
C ASP A 71 13.08 2.12 -12.55
N ASP A 72 12.02 1.31 -12.37
CA ASP A 72 10.89 1.18 -13.29
C ASP A 72 9.61 1.75 -12.71
N VAL A 73 8.56 1.75 -13.51
CA VAL A 73 7.21 2.20 -13.12
C VAL A 73 6.19 1.13 -13.51
N ASP A 74 5.41 0.69 -12.53
CA ASP A 74 4.24 -0.17 -12.76
C ASP A 74 2.98 0.68 -12.71
N TYR A 75 2.22 0.74 -13.79
CA TYR A 75 0.93 1.43 -13.82
C TYR A 75 -0.18 0.49 -13.36
N LEU A 76 -1.02 0.96 -12.44
CA LEU A 76 -1.99 0.15 -11.72
C LEU A 76 -3.40 0.67 -11.92
N LYS A 77 -4.34 -0.27 -12.00
CA LYS A 77 -5.79 -0.01 -12.05
C LYS A 77 -6.51 -1.08 -11.24
N ALA A 78 -7.81 -0.94 -11.06
CA ALA A 78 -8.62 -1.96 -10.37
C ALA A 78 -8.36 -3.35 -11.01
N GLY A 79 -8.03 -4.33 -10.15
CA GLY A 79 -7.67 -5.68 -10.57
C GLY A 79 -6.17 -5.91 -10.75
N SER A 80 -5.34 -4.87 -10.72
CA SER A 80 -3.89 -5.03 -10.78
C SER A 80 -3.33 -5.51 -9.45
N CYS A 81 -2.32 -6.37 -9.50
CA CYS A 81 -1.57 -6.80 -8.34
C CYS A 81 -0.10 -6.43 -8.52
N HIS A 82 0.41 -5.61 -7.62
CA HIS A 82 1.83 -5.23 -7.58
C HIS A 82 2.54 -6.08 -6.53
N TYR A 83 3.67 -6.64 -6.89
CA TYR A 83 4.50 -7.41 -5.98
C TYR A 83 5.87 -6.76 -5.85
N CYS A 84 6.27 -6.46 -4.61
CA CYS A 84 7.60 -5.97 -4.26
C CYS A 84 8.32 -7.06 -3.47
N PRO A 85 9.19 -7.86 -4.10
CA PRO A 85 9.95 -8.92 -3.41
C PRO A 85 10.89 -8.34 -2.36
N MET A 86 11.33 -9.18 -1.44
CA MET A 86 12.36 -8.82 -0.46
C MET A 86 13.62 -8.32 -1.19
N GLY A 87 14.21 -7.25 -0.69
CA GLY A 87 15.40 -6.63 -1.27
C GLY A 87 15.10 -5.55 -2.30
N HIS A 88 13.84 -5.39 -2.71
CA HIS A 88 13.42 -4.37 -3.66
C HIS A 88 12.78 -3.17 -2.95
N ARG A 89 12.65 -2.08 -3.68
CA ARG A 89 12.07 -0.82 -3.18
C ARG A 89 10.90 -0.40 -4.05
N HIS A 90 9.94 0.28 -3.44
CA HIS A 90 8.78 0.79 -4.16
C HIS A 90 8.15 2.00 -3.48
N SER A 91 7.28 2.67 -4.23
CA SER A 91 6.45 3.77 -3.76
C SER A 91 5.11 3.70 -4.47
N LEU A 92 4.01 3.58 -3.72
CA LEU A 92 2.66 3.58 -4.27
C LEU A 92 2.14 5.01 -4.36
N ILE A 93 1.66 5.41 -5.53
CA ILE A 93 1.21 6.78 -5.81
C ILE A 93 -0.19 6.74 -6.39
N ASN A 94 -1.10 7.54 -5.81
CA ASN A 94 -2.40 7.81 -6.42
C ASN A 94 -2.22 8.88 -7.50
N THR A 95 -2.47 8.50 -8.75
CA THR A 95 -2.29 9.40 -9.90
C THR A 95 -3.51 10.24 -10.21
N SER A 96 -4.64 10.01 -9.53
CA SER A 96 -5.86 10.81 -9.69
C SER A 96 -5.82 12.03 -8.78
N ASP A 97 -6.34 13.15 -9.24
CA ASP A 97 -6.55 14.35 -8.43
C ASP A 97 -7.99 14.47 -7.90
N THR A 98 -8.84 13.48 -8.19
CA THR A 98 -10.27 13.50 -7.81
C THR A 98 -10.73 12.25 -7.08
N GLU A 99 -10.11 11.09 -7.33
CA GLU A 99 -10.57 9.78 -6.84
C GLU A 99 -9.57 9.18 -5.85
N ASP A 100 -10.08 8.47 -4.86
CA ASP A 100 -9.25 7.68 -3.95
C ASP A 100 -8.66 6.47 -4.67
N LEU A 101 -7.49 6.05 -4.24
CA LEU A 101 -6.90 4.76 -4.61
C LEU A 101 -7.12 3.81 -3.45
N VAL A 102 -7.96 2.80 -3.64
CA VAL A 102 -8.31 1.81 -2.61
C VAL A 102 -7.60 0.51 -2.92
N PHE A 103 -6.91 -0.03 -1.92
CA PHE A 103 -6.08 -1.20 -2.12
C PHE A 103 -6.10 -2.12 -0.90
N PHE A 104 -5.82 -3.38 -1.16
CA PHE A 104 -5.56 -4.40 -0.15
C PHE A 104 -4.08 -4.77 -0.22
N ALA A 105 -3.41 -4.79 0.93
CA ALA A 105 -1.98 -5.09 0.97
C ALA A 105 -1.63 -6.09 2.06
N VAL A 106 -0.66 -6.93 1.77
CA VAL A 106 -0.08 -7.87 2.71
C VAL A 106 1.42 -7.70 2.72
N VAL A 107 2.00 -7.56 3.92
CA VAL A 107 3.44 -7.49 4.12
C VAL A 107 3.85 -8.68 4.99
N PRO A 108 4.21 -9.82 4.37
CA PRO A 108 4.70 -10.99 5.11
C PRO A 108 6.17 -10.82 5.48
N GLU A 109 6.51 -11.20 6.72
CA GLU A 109 7.89 -11.25 7.15
C GLU A 109 8.56 -12.54 6.67
N HIS A 110 9.78 -12.43 6.16
CA HIS A 110 10.59 -13.55 5.72
C HIS A 110 11.61 -13.89 6.81
N LYS A 111 11.30 -14.93 7.54
CA LYS A 111 12.12 -15.38 8.68
C LYS A 111 13.01 -16.56 8.35
#